data_a801441a292c64d445d7867447ce67b4
#
_entry.id   a801441a292c64d445d7867447ce67b4
#
_cell.length_a   1.000
_cell.length_b   1.000
_cell.length_c   1.000
_cell.angle_alpha   90.00
_cell.angle_beta   90.00
_cell.angle_gamma   90.00
#
_symmetry.space_group_name_H-M   'P 1'
#
loop_
_entity.id
_entity.type
_entity.pdbx_description
1 polymer ?
#
loop_
_entity_poly.entity_id
_entity_poly.type
_entity_poly.pdbx_seq_one_letter_code
_entity_poly.pdbx_strand_id
1 'polypeptide(L)'
;YGLPELQREAIKYHQEDGKMGFQVPTSSMSFLLVSNIQLPTDDEVRLAREKSKGKASLLAHKNAIRSRCMVQDFSLTNAELWGWIADVILNTECLNQFNMTDDEKLVILNFLWDNWESLTERSIRLIEKMAIIKNEYPDSYEIVWGIDFLK
;
A
#
# COMPACT_ATOMS: atom_id res chain seq x y z
N TYR A 1 -19.76 -0.77 18.82
CA TYR A 1 -19.90 -0.46 20.25
C TYR A 1 -19.44 0.96 20.50
N GLY A 2 -20.30 1.84 21.00
CA GLY A 2 -19.90 3.05 21.68
C GLY A 2 -20.38 4.38 21.13
N LEU A 3 -20.83 4.49 19.90
CA LEU A 3 -21.53 5.70 19.48
C LEU A 3 -23.05 5.50 19.66
N PRO A 4 -23.76 6.46 20.27
CA PRO A 4 -25.21 6.44 20.31
C PRO A 4 -25.80 6.23 18.92
N GLU A 5 -26.91 5.53 18.82
CA GLU A 5 -27.52 5.15 17.55
C GLU A 5 -27.71 6.35 16.61
N LEU A 6 -28.12 7.50 17.17
CA LEU A 6 -28.25 8.78 16.48
C LEU A 6 -26.92 9.32 15.90
N GLN A 7 -25.77 8.95 16.45
CA GLN A 7 -24.45 9.36 15.92
C GLN A 7 -23.91 8.41 14.85
N ARG A 8 -24.51 7.22 14.72
CA ARG A 8 -24.20 6.27 13.65
C ARG A 8 -24.98 6.53 12.37
N GLU A 9 -26.02 7.34 12.43
CA GLU A 9 -26.91 7.56 11.29
C GLU A 9 -26.30 8.45 10.21
N ALA A 10 -25.31 9.30 10.55
CA ALA A 10 -24.74 10.19 9.57
C ALA A 10 -23.31 10.61 9.91
N ILE A 11 -22.47 10.70 8.89
CA ILE A 11 -21.19 11.42 8.94
C ILE A 11 -21.43 12.83 8.43
N LYS A 12 -21.01 13.82 9.21
CA LYS A 12 -21.03 15.24 8.81
C LYS A 12 -19.73 15.55 8.08
N TYR A 13 -19.84 15.91 6.84
CA TYR A 13 -18.73 16.44 6.07
C TYR A 13 -18.78 17.98 6.09
N HIS A 14 -17.68 18.59 6.49
CA HIS A 14 -17.51 20.05 6.43
C HIS A 14 -16.47 20.36 5.37
N GLN A 15 -16.83 21.16 4.39
CA GLN A 15 -15.86 21.75 3.46
C GLN A 15 -15.03 22.82 4.18
N GLU A 16 -13.80 23.04 3.74
CA GLU A 16 -12.84 23.98 4.35
C GLU A 16 -13.37 25.42 4.45
N ASP A 17 -14.25 25.82 3.54
CA ASP A 17 -14.89 27.12 3.54
C ASP A 17 -16.13 27.23 4.47
N GLY A 18 -16.49 26.16 5.13
CA GLY A 18 -17.60 26.11 6.11
C GLY A 18 -19.00 26.36 5.54
N LYS A 19 -19.16 26.48 4.24
CA LYS A 19 -20.42 26.92 3.62
C LYS A 19 -21.34 25.80 3.18
N MET A 20 -20.86 24.59 3.00
CA MET A 20 -21.71 23.43 2.71
C MET A 20 -21.24 22.19 3.43
N GLY A 21 -22.10 21.66 4.27
CA GLY A 21 -21.97 20.34 4.89
C GLY A 21 -23.04 19.42 4.35
N PHE A 22 -22.73 18.17 4.13
CA PHE A 22 -23.73 17.14 3.89
C PHE A 22 -23.64 16.05 4.93
N GLN A 23 -24.75 15.41 5.19
CA GLN A 23 -24.83 14.26 6.06
C GLN A 23 -25.04 13.01 5.21
N VAL A 24 -24.24 12.00 5.46
CA VAL A 24 -24.38 10.69 4.80
C VAL A 24 -24.88 9.69 5.83
N PRO A 25 -26.01 9.01 5.59
CA PRO A 25 -26.50 7.96 6.48
C PRO A 25 -25.45 6.85 6.62
N THR A 26 -25.13 6.45 7.84
CA THR A 26 -24.11 5.43 8.12
C THR A 26 -24.67 4.09 8.58
N SER A 27 -25.99 3.99 8.78
CA SER A 27 -26.65 2.79 9.30
C SER A 27 -26.43 1.53 8.46
N SER A 28 -26.21 1.70 7.15
CA SER A 28 -25.94 0.61 6.19
C SER A 28 -24.55 0.66 5.59
N MET A 29 -23.62 1.46 6.14
CA MET A 29 -22.28 1.61 5.60
C MET A 29 -21.27 0.74 6.32
N SER A 30 -20.38 0.14 5.55
CA SER A 30 -19.14 -0.46 6.03
C SER A 30 -17.96 0.41 5.60
N PHE A 31 -16.99 0.57 6.50
CA PHE A 31 -15.80 1.35 6.23
C PHE A 31 -14.61 0.42 6.10
N LEU A 32 -13.88 0.54 4.99
CA LEU A 32 -12.59 -0.11 4.79
C LEU A 32 -11.50 0.95 4.94
N LEU A 33 -10.64 0.75 5.93
CA LEU A 33 -9.45 1.57 6.15
C LEU A 33 -8.23 0.79 5.68
N VAL A 34 -7.53 1.33 4.70
CA VAL A 34 -6.29 0.75 4.18
C VAL A 34 -5.11 1.62 4.62
N SER A 35 -4.10 1.01 5.19
CA SER A 35 -2.89 1.70 5.66
C SER A 35 -1.68 0.83 5.41
N ASN A 36 -0.59 1.44 4.95
CA ASN A 36 0.73 0.83 4.88
C ASN A 36 1.52 0.97 6.20
N ILE A 37 0.91 1.55 7.24
CA ILE A 37 1.50 1.67 8.56
C ILE A 37 0.96 0.54 9.42
N GLN A 38 1.85 -0.30 9.91
CA GLN A 38 1.51 -1.36 10.84
C GLN A 38 0.92 -0.79 12.13
N LEU A 39 -0.18 -1.37 12.58
CA LEU A 39 -0.76 -1.01 13.87
C LEU A 39 0.10 -1.59 15.00
N PRO A 40 0.35 -0.81 16.07
CA PRO A 40 1.20 -1.26 17.17
C PRO A 40 0.56 -2.44 17.90
N THR A 41 1.39 -3.33 18.41
CA THR A 41 1.00 -4.38 19.33
C THR A 41 0.70 -3.81 20.73
N ASP A 42 0.00 -4.56 21.57
CA ASP A 42 -0.30 -4.14 22.94
C ASP A 42 0.96 -3.91 23.77
N ASP A 43 2.00 -4.71 23.55
CA ASP A 43 3.31 -4.54 24.22
C ASP A 43 4.02 -3.26 23.79
N GLU A 44 4.00 -2.91 22.52
CA GLU A 44 4.56 -1.65 22.02
C GLU A 44 3.82 -0.44 22.60
N VAL A 45 2.49 -0.52 22.74
CA VAL A 45 1.67 0.53 23.36
C VAL A 45 2.05 0.68 24.84
N ARG A 46 2.23 -0.45 25.56
CA ARG A 46 2.64 -0.45 26.97
C ARG A 46 4.03 0.18 27.15
N LEU A 47 5.02 -0.27 26.39
CA LEU A 47 6.38 0.25 26.43
C LEU A 47 6.47 1.75 26.08
N ALA A 48 5.65 2.21 25.14
CA ALA A 48 5.61 3.60 24.77
C ALA A 48 4.99 4.49 25.87
N ARG A 49 4.00 3.98 26.62
CA ARG A 49 3.42 4.67 27.78
C ARG A 49 4.45 4.87 28.90
N GLU A 50 5.32 3.89 29.11
CA GLU A 50 6.38 3.96 30.11
C GLU A 50 7.48 4.96 29.74
N LYS A 51 7.78 5.11 28.42
CA LYS A 51 8.93 5.90 27.94
C LYS A 51 8.64 7.35 27.57
N SER A 52 7.39 7.73 27.26
CA SER A 52 7.12 9.10 26.76
C SER A 52 5.63 9.45 26.75
N LYS A 53 5.25 10.52 27.46
CA LYS A 53 3.87 11.01 27.54
C LYS A 53 3.29 11.51 26.20
N GLY A 54 4.10 12.05 25.27
CA GLY A 54 3.64 12.62 24.00
C GLY A 54 3.37 11.57 22.92
N LYS A 55 4.23 10.56 22.79
CA LYS A 55 4.05 9.45 21.83
C LYS A 55 2.94 8.48 22.27
N ALA A 56 2.61 8.43 23.57
CA ALA A 56 1.55 7.61 24.10
C ALA A 56 0.15 7.98 23.55
N SER A 57 -0.10 9.25 23.21
CA SER A 57 -1.37 9.69 22.64
C SER A 57 -1.63 9.09 21.25
N LEU A 58 -0.66 9.18 20.33
CA LEU A 58 -0.80 8.63 18.98
C LEU A 58 -0.96 7.10 18.99
N LEU A 59 -0.19 6.41 19.84
CA LEU A 59 -0.29 4.96 20.00
C LEU A 59 -1.62 4.53 20.62
N ALA A 60 -2.16 5.31 21.56
CA ALA A 60 -3.48 5.06 22.13
C ALA A 60 -4.59 5.17 21.07
N HIS A 61 -4.52 6.15 20.15
CA HIS A 61 -5.46 6.26 19.04
C HIS A 61 -5.37 5.07 18.07
N LYS A 62 -4.16 4.63 17.73
CA LYS A 62 -3.96 3.43 16.89
C LYS A 62 -4.52 2.17 17.55
N ASN A 63 -4.30 2.01 18.85
CA ASN A 63 -4.86 0.89 19.60
C ASN A 63 -6.39 0.94 19.69
N ALA A 64 -6.97 2.15 19.80
CA ALA A 64 -8.42 2.31 19.79
C ALA A 64 -9.05 1.92 18.43
N ILE A 65 -8.36 2.15 17.32
CA ILE A 65 -8.77 1.66 15.99
C ILE A 65 -8.70 0.14 15.97
N ARG A 66 -7.56 -0.45 16.36
CA ARG A 66 -7.38 -1.90 16.39
C ARG A 66 -8.42 -2.63 17.22
N SER A 67 -8.80 -2.09 18.37
CA SER A 67 -9.79 -2.71 19.28
C SER A 67 -11.24 -2.61 18.77
N ARG A 68 -11.53 -1.74 17.80
CA ARG A 68 -12.88 -1.49 17.28
C ARG A 68 -13.09 -1.95 15.85
N CYS A 69 -12.02 -2.29 15.13
CA CYS A 69 -12.05 -2.73 13.75
C CYS A 69 -11.58 -4.18 13.66
N MET A 70 -12.08 -4.91 12.67
CA MET A 70 -11.44 -6.15 12.23
C MET A 70 -10.16 -5.75 11.50
N VAL A 71 -9.00 -6.11 12.05
CA VAL A 71 -7.71 -5.81 11.45
C VAL A 71 -7.22 -7.06 10.72
N GLN A 72 -6.96 -6.90 9.42
CA GLN A 72 -6.35 -7.91 8.57
C GLN A 72 -4.97 -7.41 8.17
N ASP A 73 -3.94 -8.17 8.50
CA ASP A 73 -2.58 -7.93 8.03
C ASP A 73 -2.37 -8.66 6.70
N PHE A 74 -1.90 -7.94 5.69
CA PHE A 74 -1.60 -8.45 4.36
C PHE A 74 -0.08 -8.44 4.09
N SER A 75 0.72 -8.69 5.11
CA SER A 75 2.16 -8.86 4.92
C SER A 75 2.44 -10.13 4.11
N LEU A 76 3.16 -9.97 3.00
CA LEU A 76 3.62 -11.06 2.16
C LEU A 76 5.07 -11.41 2.49
N THR A 77 5.38 -12.69 2.47
CA THR A 77 6.78 -13.14 2.42
C THR A 77 7.42 -12.75 1.08
N ASN A 78 8.74 -12.73 1.00
CA ASN A 78 9.44 -12.46 -0.25
C ASN A 78 9.02 -13.41 -1.39
N ALA A 79 8.79 -14.69 -1.08
CA ALA A 79 8.34 -15.66 -2.07
C ALA A 79 6.91 -15.40 -2.56
N GLU A 80 6.01 -15.06 -1.65
CA GLU A 80 4.63 -14.71 -2.00
C GLU A 80 4.56 -13.40 -2.79
N LEU A 81 5.35 -12.40 -2.40
CA LEU A 81 5.46 -11.13 -3.12
C LEU A 81 5.99 -11.34 -4.53
N TRP A 82 7.03 -12.18 -4.69
CA TRP A 82 7.55 -12.56 -6.00
C TRP A 82 6.48 -13.24 -6.85
N GLY A 83 5.81 -14.26 -6.30
CA GLY A 83 4.75 -14.99 -7.01
C GLY A 83 3.62 -14.07 -7.45
N TRP A 84 3.20 -13.15 -6.58
CA TRP A 84 2.17 -12.16 -6.90
C TRP A 84 2.61 -11.19 -8.00
N ILE A 85 3.84 -10.67 -7.93
CA ILE A 85 4.38 -9.78 -8.96
C ILE A 85 4.47 -10.50 -10.31
N ALA A 86 4.97 -11.73 -10.33
CA ALA A 86 5.06 -12.53 -11.55
C ALA A 86 3.68 -12.80 -12.16
N ASP A 87 2.70 -13.15 -11.33
CA ASP A 87 1.31 -13.36 -11.76
C ASP A 87 0.71 -12.09 -12.37
N VAL A 88 0.91 -10.94 -11.74
CA VAL A 88 0.43 -9.65 -12.25
C VAL A 88 1.05 -9.31 -13.60
N ILE A 89 2.36 -9.53 -13.80
CA ILE A 89 3.03 -9.26 -15.07
C ILE A 89 2.52 -10.16 -16.19
N LEU A 90 2.37 -11.46 -15.91
CA LEU A 90 2.05 -12.45 -16.93
C LEU A 90 0.56 -12.57 -17.23
N ASN A 91 -0.29 -12.49 -16.22
CA ASN A 91 -1.68 -12.88 -16.29
C ASN A 91 -2.67 -11.72 -16.20
N THR A 92 -2.18 -10.49 -16.00
CA THR A 92 -3.04 -9.31 -15.97
C THR A 92 -2.74 -8.33 -17.11
N GLU A 93 -3.64 -7.37 -17.28
CA GLU A 93 -3.51 -6.32 -18.27
C GLU A 93 -2.67 -5.12 -17.81
N CYS A 94 -1.98 -5.22 -16.68
CA CYS A 94 -1.27 -4.08 -16.07
C CYS A 94 -0.22 -3.44 -16.97
N LEU A 95 0.40 -4.22 -17.88
CA LEU A 95 1.39 -3.76 -18.84
C LEU A 95 0.85 -3.52 -20.26
N ASN A 96 -0.45 -3.75 -20.51
CA ASN A 96 -1.05 -3.57 -21.83
C ASN A 96 -0.98 -2.12 -22.32
N GLN A 97 -1.06 -1.15 -21.41
CA GLN A 97 -0.91 0.28 -21.74
C GLN A 97 0.47 0.63 -22.33
N PHE A 98 1.47 -0.23 -22.11
CA PHE A 98 2.83 -0.05 -22.66
C PHE A 98 3.07 -0.85 -23.94
N ASN A 99 2.05 -1.54 -24.47
CA ASN A 99 2.10 -2.40 -25.67
C ASN A 99 3.24 -3.44 -25.62
N MET A 100 3.54 -3.98 -24.44
CA MET A 100 4.61 -4.94 -24.25
C MET A 100 4.21 -6.32 -24.77
N THR A 101 5.11 -6.95 -25.50
CA THR A 101 5.01 -8.36 -25.88
C THR A 101 5.31 -9.28 -24.68
N ASP A 102 4.92 -10.55 -24.78
CA ASP A 102 5.21 -11.51 -23.71
C ASP A 102 6.72 -11.73 -23.50
N ASP A 103 7.51 -11.67 -24.58
CA ASP A 103 8.98 -11.72 -24.49
C ASP A 103 9.55 -10.53 -23.71
N GLU A 104 8.99 -9.34 -23.90
CA GLU A 104 9.40 -8.15 -23.16
C GLU A 104 9.00 -8.20 -21.69
N LYS A 105 7.86 -8.78 -21.37
CA LYS A 105 7.45 -9.06 -19.99
C LYS A 105 8.42 -10.03 -19.30
N LEU A 106 8.89 -11.05 -20.03
CA LEU A 106 9.88 -11.99 -19.54
C LEU A 106 11.24 -11.32 -19.28
N VAL A 107 11.63 -10.33 -20.08
CA VAL A 107 12.86 -9.55 -19.82
C VAL A 107 12.76 -8.81 -18.47
N ILE A 108 11.62 -8.19 -18.17
CA ILE A 108 11.40 -7.55 -16.87
C ILE A 108 11.48 -8.58 -15.74
N LEU A 109 10.80 -9.73 -15.90
CA LEU A 109 10.82 -10.79 -14.89
C LEU A 109 12.20 -11.33 -14.62
N ASN A 110 13.01 -11.58 -15.66
CA ASN A 110 14.37 -12.06 -15.52
C ASN A 110 15.24 -11.05 -14.77
N PHE A 111 15.16 -9.77 -15.14
CA PHE A 111 15.89 -8.71 -14.43
C PHE A 111 15.52 -8.64 -12.95
N LEU A 112 14.22 -8.70 -12.64
CA LEU A 112 13.72 -8.70 -11.26
C LEU A 112 14.21 -9.94 -10.49
N TRP A 113 14.19 -11.11 -11.12
CA TRP A 113 14.65 -12.36 -10.50
C TRP A 113 16.13 -12.30 -10.16
N ASP A 114 16.96 -11.93 -11.14
CA ASP A 114 18.41 -11.90 -10.99
C ASP A 114 18.88 -10.86 -9.95
N ASN A 115 18.10 -9.79 -9.77
CA ASN A 115 18.44 -8.68 -8.89
C ASN A 115 17.55 -8.55 -7.65
N TRP A 116 16.71 -9.54 -7.35
CA TRP A 116 15.65 -9.45 -6.33
C TRP A 116 16.12 -8.89 -4.99
N GLU A 117 17.25 -9.38 -4.47
CA GLU A 117 17.77 -8.97 -3.17
C GLU A 117 18.38 -7.55 -3.18
N SER A 118 18.80 -7.07 -4.33
CA SER A 118 19.43 -5.76 -4.53
C SER A 118 18.43 -4.66 -4.89
N LEU A 119 17.16 -5.00 -5.17
CA LEU A 119 16.15 -4.01 -5.53
C LEU A 119 15.89 -3.02 -4.40
N THR A 120 15.82 -1.73 -4.74
CA THR A 120 15.46 -0.64 -3.82
C THR A 120 13.97 -0.69 -3.44
N GLU A 121 13.13 -1.16 -4.36
CA GLU A 121 11.68 -1.28 -4.20
C GLU A 121 11.21 -2.60 -4.80
N ARG A 122 10.22 -3.24 -4.18
CA ARG A 122 9.56 -4.47 -4.68
C ARG A 122 8.07 -4.21 -4.75
N SER A 123 7.61 -3.62 -5.84
CA SER A 123 6.22 -3.21 -6.00
C SER A 123 5.79 -3.24 -7.46
N ILE A 124 4.47 -3.23 -7.71
CA ILE A 124 3.92 -3.08 -9.06
C ILE A 124 4.34 -1.74 -9.69
N ARG A 125 4.51 -0.68 -8.90
CA ARG A 125 4.98 0.61 -9.40
C ARG A 125 6.39 0.55 -9.99
N LEU A 126 7.26 -0.31 -9.44
CA LEU A 126 8.58 -0.55 -10.01
C LEU A 126 8.46 -1.12 -11.43
N ILE A 127 7.55 -2.09 -11.62
CA ILE A 127 7.33 -2.73 -12.92
C ILE A 127 6.85 -1.72 -13.96
N GLU A 128 5.91 -0.85 -13.59
CA GLU A 128 5.44 0.22 -14.48
C GLU A 128 6.58 1.17 -14.88
N LYS A 129 7.43 1.57 -13.92
CA LYS A 129 8.62 2.39 -14.21
C LYS A 129 9.59 1.67 -15.16
N MET A 130 9.81 0.38 -14.96
CA MET A 130 10.66 -0.43 -15.82
C MET A 130 10.11 -0.49 -17.25
N ALA A 131 8.80 -0.67 -17.40
CA ALA A 131 8.14 -0.68 -18.69
C ALA A 131 8.26 0.67 -19.42
N ILE A 132 8.07 1.78 -18.70
CA ILE A 132 8.25 3.13 -19.24
C ILE A 132 9.69 3.31 -19.74
N ILE A 133 10.69 3.00 -18.91
CA ILE A 133 12.11 3.16 -19.27
C ILE A 133 12.47 2.28 -20.46
N LYS A 134 11.96 1.06 -20.54
CA LYS A 134 12.20 0.17 -21.67
C LYS A 134 11.66 0.76 -22.98
N ASN A 135 10.49 1.40 -22.95
CA ASN A 135 9.91 2.04 -24.12
C ASN A 135 10.65 3.31 -24.52
N GLU A 136 11.13 4.10 -23.53
CA GLU A 136 11.84 5.35 -23.79
C GLU A 136 13.30 5.11 -24.22
N TYR A 137 13.94 4.07 -23.72
CA TYR A 137 15.36 3.76 -23.92
C TYR A 137 15.57 2.30 -24.37
N PRO A 138 15.04 1.89 -25.54
CA PRO A 138 15.02 0.48 -25.96
C PRO A 138 16.42 -0.17 -26.05
N ASP A 139 17.45 0.62 -26.34
CA ASP A 139 18.82 0.13 -26.51
C ASP A 139 19.66 0.17 -25.23
N SER A 140 19.18 0.79 -24.15
CA SER A 140 19.95 1.04 -22.93
C SER A 140 19.16 0.88 -21.61
N TYR A 141 17.94 0.37 -21.67
CA TYR A 141 17.07 0.24 -20.50
C TYR A 141 17.69 -0.55 -19.35
N GLU A 142 18.46 -1.59 -19.64
CA GLU A 142 19.10 -2.41 -18.59
C GLU A 142 20.12 -1.61 -17.77
N ILE A 143 20.86 -0.71 -18.41
CA ILE A 143 21.80 0.18 -17.72
C ILE A 143 21.02 1.13 -16.80
N VAL A 144 19.94 1.71 -17.31
CA VAL A 144 19.11 2.65 -16.53
C VAL A 144 18.45 1.91 -15.36
N TRP A 145 17.93 0.71 -15.57
CA TRP A 145 17.39 -0.11 -14.49
C TRP A 145 18.43 -0.43 -13.40
N GLY A 146 19.67 -0.75 -13.83
CA GLY A 146 20.77 -1.00 -12.89
C GLY A 146 21.11 0.22 -12.04
N ILE A 147 21.06 1.42 -12.61
CA ILE A 147 21.36 2.67 -11.90
C ILE A 147 20.21 3.08 -10.96
N ASP A 148 18.97 3.01 -11.45
CA ASP A 148 17.83 3.61 -10.76
C ASP A 148 17.21 2.66 -9.70
N PHE A 149 17.32 1.34 -9.88
CA PHE A 149 16.55 0.39 -9.09
C PHE A 149 17.39 -0.55 -8.24
N LEU A 150 18.72 -0.57 -8.39
CA LEU A 150 19.59 -1.38 -7.54
C LEU A 150 20.26 -0.53 -6.44
N LYS A 151 20.59 -1.22 -5.33
CA LYS A 151 21.32 -0.64 -4.19
C LYS A 151 22.80 -0.74 -4.40
#